data_7f2b3635ffe2d51f2c2f92f23e1bee26
#
_entry.id   7f2b3635ffe2d51f2c2f92f23e1bee26
#
_cell.length_a   1.000
_cell.length_b   1.000
_cell.length_c   1.000
_cell.angle_alpha   90.00
_cell.angle_beta   90.00
_cell.angle_gamma   90.00
#
_symmetry.space_group_name_H-M   'P 1'
#
loop_
_entity.id
_entity.type
_entity.pdbx_description
1 polymer ?
#
loop_
_entity_poly.entity_id
_entity_poly.type
_entity_poly.pdbx_seq_one_letter_code
_entity_poly.pdbx_strand_id
1 'polypeptide(L)'
;MKHLFQRILPAFLLAGILFSNLPVASAYQLGDPWRPDLRAFIHDPDHREYVEMMVDYHLRTDPDIRNALEGGFAAVFLFDGCSDNLKDPELSDLSYYRVSGVCLVIKLDAKGEPKLIYFNEDASTIPDQPLKYGAWEIPEVGQVGPATVFDGTYQIYSVQHRGEYEALHVRTDFHDGTLDAVYLTPDGGYTTYRASEINVHTRTSNHIAGYGMWSAGCPLVGDGNAWDFKRLFYSAYYTTYDTYELFNFMGTLTIDRQQLRQEMYTLYKNPDAVDVILGNSRKNQPDAYLETCSEITVLEAPETRYTTRETYLMNLPCSREEDARTEVLKVIPKTEKLSVTGSIRNADNDKWYIVSYEGTEGYLYTGDTKPESWYYRFRELVTGK
;
A
#
# COMPACT_ATOMS: atom_id res chain seq x y z
N MET A 1 -4.07 -68.82 -5.43
CA MET A 1 -3.92 -67.49 -6.06
C MET A 1 -5.21 -66.73 -6.30
N LYS A 2 -6.33 -67.35 -6.68
CA LYS A 2 -7.61 -66.66 -6.93
C LYS A 2 -8.24 -65.98 -5.69
N HIS A 3 -8.05 -66.49 -4.49
CA HIS A 3 -8.62 -65.89 -3.27
C HIS A 3 -7.83 -64.71 -2.69
N LEU A 4 -6.58 -64.50 -3.13
CA LEU A 4 -5.77 -63.36 -2.70
C LEU A 4 -6.18 -62.09 -3.46
N PHE A 5 -6.51 -62.20 -4.74
CA PHE A 5 -6.94 -61.09 -5.59
C PHE A 5 -8.31 -60.48 -5.19
N GLN A 6 -9.22 -61.32 -4.66
CA GLN A 6 -10.55 -60.86 -4.25
C GLN A 6 -10.56 -60.03 -2.96
N ARG A 7 -9.50 -60.10 -2.14
CA ARG A 7 -9.38 -59.31 -0.90
C ARG A 7 -8.57 -58.01 -1.05
N ILE A 8 -7.73 -57.92 -2.09
CA ILE A 8 -6.87 -56.76 -2.30
C ILE A 8 -7.61 -55.69 -3.13
N LEU A 9 -8.47 -56.09 -4.07
CA LEU A 9 -9.19 -55.15 -4.94
C LEU A 9 -10.11 -54.15 -4.17
N PRO A 10 -10.90 -54.56 -3.16
CA PRO A 10 -11.70 -53.62 -2.40
C PRO A 10 -10.89 -52.70 -1.49
N ALA A 11 -9.71 -53.12 -1.04
CA ALA A 11 -8.84 -52.27 -0.24
C ALA A 11 -8.21 -51.13 -1.06
N PHE A 12 -7.82 -51.40 -2.29
CA PHE A 12 -7.32 -50.33 -3.22
C PHE A 12 -8.43 -49.41 -3.69
N LEU A 13 -9.64 -49.89 -3.88
CA LEU A 13 -10.79 -49.05 -4.22
C LEU A 13 -11.18 -48.13 -3.04
N LEU A 14 -11.15 -48.66 -1.81
CA LEU A 14 -11.44 -47.85 -0.61
C LEU A 14 -10.34 -46.80 -0.36
N ALA A 15 -9.07 -47.14 -0.56
CA ALA A 15 -7.96 -46.21 -0.46
C ALA A 15 -8.04 -45.15 -1.54
N GLY A 16 -8.37 -45.51 -2.79
CA GLY A 16 -8.58 -44.55 -3.87
C GLY A 16 -9.71 -43.56 -3.61
N ILE A 17 -10.82 -44.04 -3.00
CA ILE A 17 -11.96 -43.15 -2.63
C ILE A 17 -11.64 -42.27 -1.43
N LEU A 18 -10.84 -42.73 -0.48
CA LEU A 18 -10.40 -41.95 0.66
C LEU A 18 -9.41 -40.84 0.27
N PHE A 19 -8.55 -41.10 -0.72
CA PHE A 19 -7.61 -40.09 -1.22
C PHE A 19 -8.25 -39.11 -2.23
N SER A 20 -9.33 -39.52 -2.92
CA SER A 20 -10.04 -38.60 -3.87
C SER A 20 -10.94 -37.59 -3.15
N ASN A 21 -11.19 -37.75 -1.84
CA ASN A 21 -11.98 -36.80 -1.04
C ASN A 21 -11.13 -35.98 -0.06
N LEU A 22 -9.81 -36.06 -0.13
CA LEU A 22 -8.99 -35.04 0.52
C LEU A 22 -9.26 -33.72 -0.22
N PRO A 23 -9.67 -32.63 0.48
CA PRO A 23 -9.75 -31.35 -0.16
C PRO A 23 -8.37 -31.06 -0.75
N VAL A 24 -8.28 -31.05 -2.06
CA VAL A 24 -7.13 -30.44 -2.73
C VAL A 24 -7.15 -29.01 -2.23
N ALA A 25 -6.16 -28.64 -1.42
CA ALA A 25 -6.00 -27.25 -1.04
C ALA A 25 -6.04 -26.47 -2.34
N SER A 26 -7.03 -25.59 -2.48
CA SER A 26 -7.12 -24.74 -3.66
C SER A 26 -5.78 -24.03 -3.79
N ALA A 27 -5.15 -24.11 -4.94
CA ALA A 27 -3.96 -23.33 -5.21
C ALA A 27 -4.32 -21.85 -4.99
N TYR A 28 -3.41 -21.07 -4.38
CA TYR A 28 -3.58 -19.63 -4.24
C TYR A 28 -3.91 -19.02 -5.61
N GLN A 29 -4.91 -18.14 -5.62
CA GLN A 29 -5.20 -17.32 -6.78
C GLN A 29 -4.89 -15.87 -6.40
N LEU A 30 -4.29 -15.12 -7.31
CA LEU A 30 -3.99 -13.71 -7.07
C LEU A 30 -5.30 -12.96 -6.79
N GLY A 31 -5.36 -12.31 -5.63
CA GLY A 31 -6.59 -11.74 -5.08
C GLY A 31 -7.21 -12.55 -3.92
N ASP A 32 -6.72 -13.76 -3.65
CA ASP A 32 -6.99 -14.45 -2.38
C ASP A 32 -6.30 -13.68 -1.23
N PRO A 33 -6.85 -13.69 0.00
CA PRO A 33 -6.21 -13.09 1.16
C PRO A 33 -4.80 -13.65 1.38
N TRP A 34 -3.82 -12.78 1.45
CA TRP A 34 -2.44 -13.13 1.74
C TRP A 34 -1.73 -12.01 2.49
N ARG A 35 -1.10 -12.33 3.59
CA ARG A 35 -0.30 -11.40 4.38
C ARG A 35 1.13 -11.93 4.54
N PRO A 36 2.15 -11.09 4.36
CA PRO A 36 3.51 -11.49 4.68
C PRO A 36 3.64 -11.74 6.19
N ASP A 37 4.47 -12.69 6.60
CA ASP A 37 4.85 -12.83 8.01
C ASP A 37 6.04 -11.89 8.29
N LEU A 38 5.77 -10.78 8.95
CA LEU A 38 6.76 -9.74 9.24
C LEU A 38 7.27 -9.76 10.69
N ARG A 39 6.94 -10.78 11.50
CA ARG A 39 7.34 -10.89 12.93
C ARG A 39 8.85 -10.87 13.15
N ALA A 40 9.63 -11.30 12.18
CA ALA A 40 11.10 -11.27 12.24
C ALA A 40 11.71 -9.90 11.88
N PHE A 41 10.90 -8.97 11.37
CA PHE A 41 11.36 -7.72 10.79
C PHE A 41 10.79 -6.49 11.50
N ILE A 42 9.50 -6.50 11.84
CA ILE A 42 8.82 -5.40 12.54
C ILE A 42 8.37 -5.91 13.91
N HIS A 43 8.94 -5.34 14.96
CA HIS A 43 8.67 -5.77 16.34
C HIS A 43 7.47 -5.04 16.96
N ASP A 44 7.21 -3.80 16.53
CA ASP A 44 6.00 -3.09 16.91
C ASP A 44 4.77 -3.79 16.33
N PRO A 45 3.82 -4.27 17.15
CA PRO A 45 2.69 -5.04 16.68
C PRO A 45 1.72 -4.22 15.83
N ASP A 46 1.54 -2.93 16.11
CA ASP A 46 0.60 -2.07 15.41
C ASP A 46 1.15 -1.72 14.01
N HIS A 47 2.42 -1.37 13.91
CA HIS A 47 3.10 -1.14 12.63
C HIS A 47 3.11 -2.40 11.77
N ARG A 48 3.41 -3.55 12.40
CA ARG A 48 3.42 -4.83 11.68
C ARG A 48 2.05 -5.19 11.14
N GLU A 49 1.00 -5.12 11.96
CA GLU A 49 -0.36 -5.41 11.55
C GLU A 49 -0.80 -4.49 10.40
N TYR A 50 -0.45 -3.21 10.49
CA TYR A 50 -0.73 -2.25 9.43
C TYR A 50 -0.07 -2.64 8.12
N VAL A 51 1.25 -2.91 8.11
CA VAL A 51 1.99 -3.27 6.88
C VAL A 51 1.47 -4.58 6.29
N GLU A 52 1.27 -5.61 7.12
CA GLU A 52 0.71 -6.90 6.68
C GLU A 52 -0.69 -6.75 6.07
N MET A 53 -1.54 -5.92 6.67
CA MET A 53 -2.87 -5.60 6.18
C MET A 53 -2.82 -4.84 4.86
N MET A 54 -1.98 -3.81 4.75
CA MET A 54 -1.92 -2.97 3.56
C MET A 54 -1.31 -3.68 2.35
N VAL A 55 -0.34 -4.57 2.58
CA VAL A 55 0.16 -5.44 1.50
C VAL A 55 -0.97 -6.33 0.97
N ASP A 56 -1.72 -6.98 1.86
CA ASP A 56 -2.89 -7.80 1.47
C ASP A 56 -3.93 -6.96 0.73
N TYR A 57 -4.24 -5.76 1.24
CA TYR A 57 -5.16 -4.83 0.59
C TYR A 57 -4.75 -4.55 -0.86
N HIS A 58 -3.52 -4.10 -1.09
CA HIS A 58 -3.03 -3.74 -2.42
C HIS A 58 -2.95 -4.95 -3.36
N LEU A 59 -2.51 -6.12 -2.88
CA LEU A 59 -2.50 -7.35 -3.69
C LEU A 59 -3.90 -7.76 -4.16
N ARG A 60 -4.95 -7.42 -3.42
CA ARG A 60 -6.32 -7.77 -3.76
C ARG A 60 -7.05 -6.71 -4.56
N THR A 61 -6.77 -5.46 -4.35
CA THR A 61 -7.54 -4.35 -4.92
C THR A 61 -6.85 -3.69 -6.11
N ASP A 62 -5.52 -3.54 -6.09
CA ASP A 62 -4.78 -2.82 -7.12
C ASP A 62 -4.53 -3.69 -8.37
N PRO A 63 -5.15 -3.35 -9.51
CA PRO A 63 -4.97 -4.12 -10.74
C PRO A 63 -3.55 -3.99 -11.32
N ASP A 64 -2.86 -2.87 -11.13
CA ASP A 64 -1.52 -2.65 -11.66
C ASP A 64 -0.50 -3.53 -10.95
N ILE A 65 -0.63 -3.68 -9.63
CA ILE A 65 0.18 -4.62 -8.86
C ILE A 65 -0.07 -6.06 -9.30
N ARG A 66 -1.34 -6.46 -9.45
CA ARG A 66 -1.67 -7.80 -9.91
C ARG A 66 -1.12 -8.09 -11.30
N ASN A 67 -1.33 -7.18 -12.24
CA ASN A 67 -0.82 -7.32 -13.61
C ASN A 67 0.71 -7.42 -13.64
N ALA A 68 1.41 -6.63 -12.83
CA ALA A 68 2.86 -6.71 -12.72
C ALA A 68 3.30 -8.07 -12.18
N LEU A 69 2.71 -8.54 -11.09
CA LEU A 69 3.04 -9.83 -10.49
C LEU A 69 2.74 -11.02 -11.41
N GLU A 70 1.60 -11.03 -12.11
CA GLU A 70 1.25 -12.04 -13.11
C GLU A 70 2.21 -12.03 -14.30
N GLY A 71 2.73 -10.86 -14.67
CA GLY A 71 3.79 -10.69 -15.65
C GLY A 71 5.17 -11.17 -15.19
N GLY A 72 5.31 -11.64 -13.95
CA GLY A 72 6.59 -12.08 -13.37
C GLY A 72 7.45 -10.93 -12.85
N PHE A 73 6.90 -9.72 -12.74
CA PHE A 73 7.58 -8.54 -12.20
C PHE A 73 7.40 -8.41 -10.69
N ALA A 74 8.02 -7.39 -10.10
CA ALA A 74 8.00 -7.14 -8.67
C ALA A 74 6.88 -6.16 -8.27
N ALA A 75 6.36 -6.33 -7.06
CA ALA A 75 5.64 -5.28 -6.35
C ALA A 75 6.54 -4.78 -5.20
N VAL A 76 6.94 -3.52 -5.27
CA VAL A 76 7.74 -2.83 -4.26
C VAL A 76 6.81 -1.95 -3.43
N PHE A 77 6.93 -2.01 -2.11
CA PHE A 77 6.15 -1.21 -1.18
C PHE A 77 7.07 -0.38 -0.31
N LEU A 78 6.73 0.88 -0.11
CA LEU A 78 7.35 1.80 0.83
C LEU A 78 6.26 2.31 1.78
N PHE A 79 6.34 1.90 3.05
CA PHE A 79 5.43 2.33 4.11
C PHE A 79 6.17 3.22 5.09
N ASP A 80 5.92 4.53 5.04
CA ASP A 80 6.49 5.46 6.02
C ASP A 80 5.71 5.43 7.34
N GLY A 81 6.42 5.65 8.45
CA GLY A 81 5.85 5.57 9.79
C GLY A 81 5.79 4.15 10.36
N CYS A 82 6.38 3.15 9.69
CA CYS A 82 6.30 1.74 10.08
C CYS A 82 7.63 1.09 10.48
N SER A 83 8.73 1.86 10.52
CA SER A 83 10.02 1.35 10.98
C SER A 83 10.13 1.34 12.49
N ASP A 84 10.74 0.29 13.06
CA ASP A 84 11.08 0.26 14.49
C ASP A 84 12.14 1.30 14.87
N ASN A 85 12.86 1.87 13.91
CA ASN A 85 13.86 2.91 14.09
C ASN A 85 13.29 4.30 14.45
N LEU A 86 11.98 4.47 14.40
CA LEU A 86 11.26 5.71 14.69
C LEU A 86 11.39 6.23 16.13
N LYS A 87 11.92 5.46 17.05
CA LYS A 87 11.70 5.64 18.50
C LYS A 87 12.76 6.46 19.22
N ASP A 88 13.43 7.41 18.56
CA ASP A 88 14.28 8.34 19.28
C ASP A 88 13.52 9.63 19.63
N PRO A 89 12.94 9.75 20.84
CA PRO A 89 12.18 10.94 21.25
C PRO A 89 13.05 12.18 21.43
N GLU A 90 14.40 12.05 21.38
CA GLU A 90 15.33 13.17 21.46
C GLU A 90 15.61 13.80 20.09
N LEU A 91 15.19 13.16 19.01
CA LEU A 91 15.32 13.74 17.67
C LEU A 91 14.43 14.98 17.54
N SER A 92 15.01 16.04 17.00
CA SER A 92 14.26 17.26 16.68
C SER A 92 13.12 16.93 15.71
N ASP A 93 12.01 17.66 15.80
CA ASP A 93 10.80 17.48 15.02
C ASP A 93 11.03 17.22 13.51
N LEU A 94 12.11 17.74 12.93
CA LEU A 94 12.46 17.59 11.53
C LEU A 94 13.27 16.33 11.22
N SER A 95 13.84 15.65 12.20
CA SER A 95 14.60 14.41 11.97
C SER A 95 13.75 13.15 12.12
N TYR A 96 12.61 13.27 12.77
CA TYR A 96 11.72 12.16 13.07
C TYR A 96 11.23 11.39 11.83
N TYR A 97 10.92 12.07 10.74
CA TYR A 97 10.36 11.47 9.53
C TYR A 97 11.40 11.04 8.48
N ARG A 98 12.70 11.23 8.75
CA ARG A 98 13.74 11.02 7.73
C ARG A 98 14.09 9.56 7.46
N VAL A 99 13.90 8.69 8.43
CA VAL A 99 14.09 7.24 8.31
C VAL A 99 12.97 6.56 9.07
N SER A 100 11.78 6.68 8.55
CA SER A 100 10.57 6.19 9.23
C SER A 100 9.95 5.00 8.54
N GLY A 101 10.43 4.66 7.35
CA GLY A 101 9.77 3.72 6.48
C GLY A 101 10.43 2.36 6.41
N VAL A 102 9.61 1.40 5.99
CA VAL A 102 10.06 0.07 5.60
C VAL A 102 9.87 -0.13 4.10
N CYS A 103 10.78 -0.90 3.50
CA CYS A 103 10.71 -1.30 2.09
C CYS A 103 10.55 -2.81 1.98
N LEU A 104 9.55 -3.24 1.21
CA LEU A 104 9.30 -4.65 0.92
C LEU A 104 9.29 -4.91 -0.58
N VAL A 105 9.70 -6.10 -1.00
CA VAL A 105 9.54 -6.58 -2.38
C VAL A 105 8.82 -7.92 -2.36
N ILE A 106 7.71 -7.99 -3.09
CA ILE A 106 6.90 -9.19 -3.28
C ILE A 106 7.04 -9.65 -4.73
N LYS A 107 7.14 -10.95 -4.94
CA LYS A 107 7.01 -11.62 -6.25
C LYS A 107 6.20 -12.89 -6.12
N LEU A 108 5.67 -13.38 -7.22
CA LEU A 108 5.07 -14.71 -7.25
C LEU A 108 6.18 -15.77 -7.36
N ASP A 109 6.03 -16.86 -6.62
CA ASP A 109 6.88 -18.05 -6.79
C ASP A 109 6.43 -18.87 -8.01
N ALA A 110 7.13 -19.98 -8.27
CA ALA A 110 6.81 -20.89 -9.38
C ALA A 110 5.41 -21.54 -9.29
N LYS A 111 4.74 -21.44 -8.15
CA LYS A 111 3.36 -21.93 -7.96
C LYS A 111 2.32 -20.81 -8.08
N GLY A 112 2.75 -19.57 -8.33
CA GLY A 112 1.90 -18.40 -8.35
C GLY A 112 1.56 -17.85 -6.96
N GLU A 113 2.25 -18.28 -5.88
CA GLU A 113 2.04 -17.76 -4.53
C GLU A 113 2.91 -16.54 -4.27
N PRO A 114 2.38 -15.46 -3.64
CA PRO A 114 3.20 -14.32 -3.25
C PRO A 114 4.27 -14.71 -2.24
N LYS A 115 5.46 -14.16 -2.42
CA LYS A 115 6.60 -14.34 -1.53
C LYS A 115 7.26 -13.00 -1.25
N LEU A 116 7.54 -12.75 0.01
CA LEU A 116 8.44 -11.68 0.45
C LEU A 116 9.87 -12.07 0.08
N ILE A 117 10.50 -11.33 -0.85
CA ILE A 117 11.86 -11.62 -1.32
C ILE A 117 12.90 -10.62 -0.82
N TYR A 118 12.44 -9.47 -0.32
CA TYR A 118 13.30 -8.44 0.26
C TYR A 118 12.55 -7.67 1.34
N PHE A 119 13.27 -7.28 2.38
CA PHE A 119 12.83 -6.36 3.43
C PHE A 119 13.99 -5.47 3.89
N ASN A 120 13.70 -4.21 4.16
CA ASN A 120 14.63 -3.26 4.75
C ASN A 120 13.84 -2.27 5.63
N GLU A 121 14.35 -1.96 6.82
CA GLU A 121 13.72 -1.05 7.77
C GLU A 121 14.22 0.41 7.68
N ASP A 122 15.22 0.65 6.82
CA ASP A 122 15.81 1.96 6.59
C ASP A 122 15.32 2.52 5.25
N ALA A 123 14.07 2.97 5.19
CA ALA A 123 13.49 3.57 4.01
C ALA A 123 12.89 4.94 4.32
N SER A 124 12.78 5.79 3.31
CA SER A 124 12.08 7.06 3.39
C SER A 124 11.59 7.51 2.04
N THR A 125 10.37 8.01 1.99
CA THR A 125 9.82 8.67 0.81
C THR A 125 9.76 10.18 0.97
N ILE A 126 10.24 10.68 2.11
CA ILE A 126 10.25 12.12 2.45
C ILE A 126 11.58 12.72 2.01
N PRO A 127 11.57 13.85 1.26
CA PRO A 127 12.80 14.53 0.86
C PRO A 127 13.53 15.13 2.05
N ASP A 128 14.85 15.32 1.92
CA ASP A 128 15.59 16.05 2.93
C ASP A 128 15.15 17.52 2.96
N GLN A 129 14.85 18.03 4.13
CA GLN A 129 14.40 19.40 4.35
C GLN A 129 13.18 19.80 3.49
N PRO A 130 12.05 19.09 3.59
CA PRO A 130 10.86 19.37 2.76
C PRO A 130 10.30 20.78 2.95
N LEU A 131 10.60 21.44 4.08
CA LEU A 131 10.17 22.81 4.38
C LEU A 131 11.16 23.88 3.93
N LYS A 132 12.25 23.52 3.24
CA LYS A 132 13.21 24.46 2.68
C LYS A 132 12.78 24.88 1.27
N TYR A 133 12.55 26.16 1.05
CA TYR A 133 12.30 26.70 -0.29
C TYR A 133 13.57 27.28 -0.93
N GLY A 134 13.48 27.62 -2.23
CA GLY A 134 14.59 28.23 -2.98
C GLY A 134 15.65 27.24 -3.44
N ALA A 135 15.40 25.93 -3.29
CA ALA A 135 16.32 24.90 -3.76
C ALA A 135 16.22 24.65 -5.28
N TRP A 136 15.04 24.89 -5.85
CA TRP A 136 14.72 24.62 -7.26
C TRP A 136 13.97 25.78 -7.88
N GLU A 137 14.09 25.93 -9.19
CA GLU A 137 13.30 26.86 -9.97
C GLU A 137 12.49 26.08 -11.00
N ILE A 138 11.17 26.22 -10.92
CA ILE A 138 10.22 25.68 -11.89
C ILE A 138 9.70 26.86 -12.69
N PRO A 139 9.87 26.90 -14.04
CA PRO A 139 9.55 28.09 -14.86
C PRO A 139 8.12 28.61 -14.66
N GLU A 140 7.17 27.71 -14.43
CA GLU A 140 5.75 28.03 -14.26
C GLU A 140 5.37 28.45 -12.85
N VAL A 141 6.21 28.13 -11.86
CA VAL A 141 5.91 28.33 -10.43
C VAL A 141 6.89 29.26 -9.73
N GLY A 142 8.14 29.31 -10.22
CA GLY A 142 9.24 30.04 -9.59
C GLY A 142 10.05 29.15 -8.63
N GLN A 143 10.69 29.79 -7.64
CA GLN A 143 11.51 29.05 -6.67
C GLN A 143 10.64 28.24 -5.71
N VAL A 144 10.99 26.97 -5.53
CA VAL A 144 10.27 26.02 -4.67
C VAL A 144 11.25 25.19 -3.83
N GLY A 145 10.73 24.49 -2.85
CA GLY A 145 11.45 23.48 -2.07
C GLY A 145 11.62 22.15 -2.82
N PRO A 146 12.16 21.10 -2.16
CA PRO A 146 12.19 19.76 -2.68
C PRO A 146 10.79 19.21 -2.94
N ALA A 147 10.69 18.29 -3.92
CA ALA A 147 9.45 17.64 -4.27
C ALA A 147 9.08 16.58 -3.22
N THR A 148 7.84 16.53 -2.77
CA THR A 148 7.28 15.37 -2.09
C THR A 148 6.24 14.73 -3.00
N VAL A 149 6.54 13.54 -3.51
CA VAL A 149 5.67 12.77 -4.40
C VAL A 149 4.44 12.30 -3.63
N PHE A 150 3.28 12.25 -4.27
CA PHE A 150 2.05 11.78 -3.63
C PHE A 150 2.13 10.29 -3.25
N ASP A 151 1.29 9.89 -2.30
CA ASP A 151 0.97 8.48 -2.08
C ASP A 151 0.33 7.90 -3.34
N GLY A 152 0.56 6.61 -3.58
CA GLY A 152 -0.04 5.92 -4.73
C GLY A 152 0.84 4.79 -5.27
N THR A 153 0.33 4.14 -6.31
CA THR A 153 1.04 3.09 -7.04
C THR A 153 1.58 3.63 -8.35
N TYR A 154 2.85 3.36 -8.62
CA TYR A 154 3.62 3.85 -9.76
C TYR A 154 4.28 2.69 -10.49
N GLN A 155 4.61 2.87 -11.76
CA GLN A 155 5.46 1.95 -12.51
C GLN A 155 6.93 2.23 -12.21
N ILE A 156 7.77 1.18 -12.17
CA ILE A 156 9.20 1.32 -11.99
C ILE A 156 10.00 0.68 -13.13
N TYR A 157 11.06 1.38 -13.51
CA TYR A 157 11.95 1.00 -14.60
C TYR A 157 13.41 1.06 -14.16
N SER A 158 14.25 0.17 -14.71
CA SER A 158 15.68 0.19 -14.45
C SER A 158 16.35 1.42 -15.08
N VAL A 159 17.14 2.15 -14.29
CA VAL A 159 17.93 3.28 -14.75
C VAL A 159 19.28 3.32 -14.03
N GLN A 160 20.16 4.19 -14.52
CA GLN A 160 21.34 4.62 -13.76
C GLN A 160 21.09 6.03 -13.21
N HIS A 161 21.07 6.15 -11.87
CA HIS A 161 20.97 7.46 -11.24
C HIS A 161 22.22 8.27 -11.53
N ARG A 162 22.07 9.41 -12.17
CA ARG A 162 23.16 10.30 -12.62
C ARG A 162 24.25 9.60 -13.47
N GLY A 163 23.94 8.43 -14.06
CA GLY A 163 24.92 7.65 -14.82
C GLY A 163 25.95 6.92 -13.95
N GLU A 164 25.77 6.84 -12.64
CA GLU A 164 26.76 6.32 -11.70
C GLU A 164 26.41 4.93 -11.14
N TYR A 165 25.14 4.73 -10.79
CA TYR A 165 24.70 3.47 -10.17
C TYR A 165 23.23 3.15 -10.47
N GLU A 166 22.87 1.89 -10.32
CA GLU A 166 21.52 1.38 -10.58
C GLU A 166 20.48 2.07 -9.68
N ALA A 167 19.31 2.38 -10.23
CA ALA A 167 18.17 2.95 -9.54
C ALA A 167 16.85 2.51 -10.18
N LEU A 168 15.75 2.70 -9.47
CA LEU A 168 14.41 2.44 -9.99
C LEU A 168 13.76 3.77 -10.37
N HIS A 169 13.59 4.01 -11.66
CA HIS A 169 12.91 5.21 -12.15
C HIS A 169 11.41 5.08 -11.95
N VAL A 170 10.80 6.04 -11.29
CA VAL A 170 9.39 6.04 -10.90
C VAL A 170 8.59 6.84 -11.91
N ARG A 171 7.49 6.27 -12.42
CA ARG A 171 6.62 6.89 -13.44
C ARG A 171 5.15 6.61 -13.19
N THR A 172 4.29 7.48 -13.68
CA THR A 172 2.85 7.20 -13.78
C THR A 172 2.55 6.25 -14.94
N ASP A 173 3.29 6.39 -16.06
CA ASP A 173 3.20 5.50 -17.22
C ASP A 173 4.55 5.47 -18.00
N PHE A 174 4.60 4.67 -19.05
CA PHE A 174 5.81 4.54 -19.87
C PHE A 174 6.18 5.83 -20.63
N HIS A 175 5.21 6.66 -20.97
CA HIS A 175 5.44 7.84 -21.82
C HIS A 175 5.74 9.09 -21.02
N ASP A 176 5.18 9.19 -19.82
CA ASP A 176 5.32 10.35 -18.96
C ASP A 176 6.28 10.06 -17.79
N GLY A 177 7.48 10.62 -17.85
CA GLY A 177 8.49 10.50 -16.79
C GLY A 177 8.29 11.44 -15.62
N THR A 178 7.10 12.05 -15.48
CA THR A 178 6.77 12.98 -14.40
C THR A 178 5.75 12.42 -13.43
N LEU A 179 5.80 12.89 -12.17
CA LEU A 179 4.90 12.53 -11.09
C LEU A 179 4.30 13.77 -10.47
N ASP A 180 3.06 13.69 -9.98
CA ASP A 180 2.51 14.75 -9.16
C ASP A 180 3.23 14.84 -7.82
N ALA A 181 3.60 16.05 -7.43
CA ALA A 181 4.33 16.32 -6.20
C ALA A 181 3.90 17.66 -5.58
N VAL A 182 4.10 17.76 -4.28
CA VAL A 182 3.92 18.99 -3.52
C VAL A 182 5.26 19.66 -3.30
N TYR A 183 5.26 21.00 -3.39
CA TYR A 183 6.42 21.84 -3.18
C TYR A 183 6.08 23.00 -2.25
N LEU A 184 6.96 23.30 -1.30
CA LEU A 184 6.88 24.51 -0.50
C LEU A 184 7.13 25.74 -1.40
N THR A 185 6.33 26.79 -1.24
CA THR A 185 6.47 28.07 -1.95
C THR A 185 7.10 29.15 -1.07
N PRO A 186 7.66 30.23 -1.65
CA PRO A 186 8.34 31.31 -0.91
C PRO A 186 7.47 32.04 0.11
N ASP A 187 6.16 32.05 -0.08
CA ASP A 187 5.18 32.65 0.83
C ASP A 187 4.82 31.77 2.04
N GLY A 188 5.48 30.62 2.15
CA GLY A 188 5.23 29.64 3.21
C GLY A 188 4.00 28.76 2.96
N GLY A 189 3.37 28.87 1.79
CA GLY A 189 2.34 27.97 1.31
C GLY A 189 2.93 26.78 0.57
N TYR A 190 2.11 26.16 -0.26
CA TYR A 190 2.58 25.08 -1.14
C TYR A 190 1.85 25.10 -2.49
N THR A 191 2.47 24.47 -3.46
CA THR A 191 1.90 24.25 -4.78
C THR A 191 2.04 22.80 -5.20
N THR A 192 1.13 22.35 -6.04
CA THR A 192 1.21 21.06 -6.72
C THR A 192 1.76 21.27 -8.10
N TYR A 193 2.81 20.55 -8.45
CA TYR A 193 3.38 20.55 -9.78
C TYR A 193 4.02 19.21 -10.09
N ARG A 194 4.37 18.97 -11.35
CA ARG A 194 4.95 17.71 -11.78
C ARG A 194 6.46 17.68 -11.50
N ALA A 195 6.89 16.60 -10.81
CA ALA A 195 8.29 16.29 -10.57
C ALA A 195 8.81 15.33 -11.65
N SER A 196 10.03 15.54 -12.11
CA SER A 196 10.75 14.66 -13.04
C SER A 196 11.95 14.03 -12.35
N GLU A 197 12.54 12.98 -12.96
CA GLU A 197 13.75 12.33 -12.50
C GLU A 197 13.64 11.74 -11.08
N ILE A 198 12.44 11.35 -10.67
CA ILE A 198 12.22 10.67 -9.39
C ILE A 198 12.69 9.21 -9.50
N ASN A 199 13.63 8.85 -8.66
CA ASN A 199 14.22 7.51 -8.65
C ASN A 199 14.27 6.96 -7.23
N VAL A 200 13.95 5.69 -7.03
CA VAL A 200 14.30 5.02 -5.78
C VAL A 200 15.79 4.66 -5.85
N HIS A 201 16.55 5.10 -4.86
CA HIS A 201 17.98 4.83 -4.81
C HIS A 201 18.50 4.75 -3.38
N THR A 202 19.78 4.42 -3.21
CA THR A 202 20.42 4.44 -1.89
C THR A 202 20.87 5.84 -1.52
N ARG A 203 21.02 6.08 -0.24
CA ARG A 203 21.75 7.22 0.28
C ARG A 203 23.25 7.08 -0.03
N THR A 204 23.91 8.16 -0.41
CA THR A 204 25.37 8.14 -0.60
C THR A 204 26.10 8.17 0.75
N SER A 205 27.16 7.37 0.88
CA SER A 205 27.94 7.21 2.10
C SER A 205 28.61 8.49 2.66
N ASN A 206 28.60 9.58 1.89
CA ASN A 206 29.22 10.85 2.27
C ASN A 206 28.33 11.75 3.12
N HIS A 207 27.08 11.41 3.34
CA HIS A 207 26.19 12.15 4.24
C HIS A 207 26.28 11.55 5.63
N ILE A 208 27.41 11.86 6.25
CA ILE A 208 27.78 11.42 7.59
C ILE A 208 26.91 12.08 8.63
N ALA A 209 26.87 11.39 9.69
CA ALA A 209 26.37 11.76 10.99
C ALA A 209 24.85 12.02 10.98
N GLY A 210 24.24 10.96 11.05
CA GLY A 210 22.98 10.84 11.77
C GLY A 210 21.87 11.60 11.07
N TYR A 211 20.82 11.03 10.86
CA TYR A 211 19.55 11.69 10.71
C TYR A 211 19.28 12.30 9.33
N GLY A 212 19.11 11.46 8.38
CA GLY A 212 18.45 11.88 7.17
C GLY A 212 19.01 11.22 5.92
N MET A 213 18.11 10.64 5.21
CA MET A 213 18.36 10.24 3.85
C MET A 213 18.36 11.51 2.99
N TRP A 214 19.48 11.79 2.35
CA TRP A 214 19.63 12.96 1.51
C TRP A 214 18.89 12.76 0.20
N SER A 215 17.78 13.48 -0.01
CA SER A 215 17.03 13.44 -1.24
C SER A 215 16.35 14.78 -1.54
N ALA A 216 16.26 15.09 -2.82
CA ALA A 216 15.50 16.24 -3.35
C ALA A 216 14.06 15.87 -3.78
N GLY A 217 13.62 14.65 -3.47
CA GLY A 217 12.31 14.13 -3.82
C GLY A 217 12.32 12.62 -4.12
N CYS A 218 13.49 12.05 -4.35
CA CYS A 218 13.63 10.61 -4.60
C CYS A 218 13.38 9.81 -3.32
N PRO A 219 12.57 8.74 -3.33
CA PRO A 219 12.54 7.76 -2.25
C PRO A 219 13.90 7.08 -2.07
N LEU A 220 14.26 6.81 -0.81
CA LEU A 220 15.55 6.24 -0.45
C LEU A 220 15.36 4.91 0.30
N VAL A 221 16.26 3.96 0.05
CA VAL A 221 16.29 2.66 0.74
C VAL A 221 17.72 2.32 1.15
N GLY A 222 17.88 1.88 2.39
CA GLY A 222 19.16 1.55 3.00
C GLY A 222 19.82 2.71 3.73
N ASP A 223 20.67 2.39 4.70
CA ASP A 223 21.34 3.32 5.62
C ASP A 223 22.56 4.05 5.01
N GLY A 224 22.75 3.95 3.71
CA GLY A 224 23.94 4.42 2.97
C GLY A 224 24.92 3.29 2.64
N ASN A 225 24.60 2.08 3.05
CA ASN A 225 25.28 0.89 2.57
C ASN A 225 24.78 0.55 1.15
N ALA A 226 25.64 0.71 0.15
CA ALA A 226 25.29 0.41 -1.24
C ALA A 226 24.78 -1.04 -1.44
N TRP A 227 25.11 -1.95 -0.54
CA TRP A 227 24.64 -3.33 -0.61
C TRP A 227 23.14 -3.48 -0.33
N ASP A 228 22.56 -2.66 0.54
CA ASP A 228 21.13 -2.79 0.88
C ASP A 228 20.27 -2.43 -0.32
N PHE A 229 20.58 -1.33 -0.99
CA PHE A 229 19.89 -0.97 -2.22
C PHE A 229 20.18 -1.98 -3.36
N LYS A 230 21.44 -2.47 -3.49
CA LYS A 230 21.75 -3.51 -4.48
C LYS A 230 20.92 -4.78 -4.26
N ARG A 231 20.71 -5.19 -3.02
CA ARG A 231 19.85 -6.33 -2.70
C ARG A 231 18.40 -6.07 -3.14
N LEU A 232 17.85 -4.88 -2.90
CA LEU A 232 16.54 -4.49 -3.41
C LEU A 232 16.52 -4.56 -4.93
N PHE A 233 17.49 -3.91 -5.59
CA PHE A 233 17.56 -3.89 -7.05
C PHE A 233 17.70 -5.31 -7.63
N TYR A 234 18.55 -6.14 -7.08
CA TYR A 234 18.75 -7.52 -7.52
C TYR A 234 17.48 -8.36 -7.29
N SER A 235 16.81 -8.18 -6.17
CA SER A 235 15.56 -8.88 -5.88
C SER A 235 14.44 -8.50 -6.85
N ALA A 236 14.38 -7.26 -7.28
CA ALA A 236 13.37 -6.80 -8.23
C ALA A 236 13.76 -7.10 -9.69
N TYR A 237 15.00 -6.82 -10.07
CA TYR A 237 15.47 -6.89 -11.47
C TYR A 237 15.93 -8.28 -11.89
N TYR A 238 16.96 -8.83 -11.24
CA TYR A 238 17.63 -10.05 -11.69
C TYR A 238 16.88 -11.35 -11.46
N THR A 239 15.78 -11.30 -10.76
CA THR A 239 14.82 -12.41 -10.74
C THR A 239 13.94 -12.47 -11.99
N THR A 240 13.96 -11.42 -12.81
CA THR A 240 13.20 -11.33 -14.07
C THR A 240 14.10 -11.28 -15.30
N TYR A 241 15.27 -10.62 -15.19
CA TYR A 241 16.22 -10.40 -16.28
C TYR A 241 17.59 -10.94 -15.94
N ASP A 242 18.25 -11.61 -16.88
CA ASP A 242 19.60 -12.17 -16.72
C ASP A 242 20.71 -11.12 -16.90
N THR A 243 20.45 -10.08 -17.68
CA THR A 243 21.39 -9.01 -18.01
C THR A 243 20.81 -7.65 -17.72
N TYR A 244 21.64 -6.72 -17.26
CA TYR A 244 21.22 -5.34 -17.01
C TYR A 244 21.03 -4.57 -18.32
N GLU A 245 19.84 -4.01 -18.48
CA GLU A 245 19.49 -3.07 -19.54
C GLU A 245 18.75 -1.87 -18.94
N LEU A 246 18.93 -0.69 -19.54
CA LEU A 246 18.22 0.52 -19.14
C LEU A 246 16.77 0.48 -19.63
N PHE A 247 15.89 1.08 -18.81
CA PHE A 247 14.46 1.23 -19.09
C PHE A 247 13.66 -0.07 -19.21
N ASN A 248 14.17 -1.17 -18.68
CA ASN A 248 13.36 -2.36 -18.52
C ASN A 248 12.31 -2.14 -17.43
N PHE A 249 11.08 -2.54 -17.71
CA PHE A 249 10.00 -2.53 -16.74
C PHE A 249 10.32 -3.53 -15.61
N MET A 250 10.23 -3.08 -14.37
CA MET A 250 10.57 -3.90 -13.19
C MET A 250 9.35 -4.28 -12.35
N GLY A 251 8.24 -3.58 -12.54
CA GLY A 251 7.01 -3.78 -11.78
C GLY A 251 6.42 -2.48 -11.27
N THR A 252 5.88 -2.53 -10.06
CA THR A 252 5.22 -1.39 -9.42
C THR A 252 5.92 -0.98 -8.13
N LEU A 253 5.74 0.29 -7.76
CA LEU A 253 6.12 0.87 -6.48
C LEU A 253 4.88 1.48 -5.84
N THR A 254 4.53 1.05 -4.65
CA THR A 254 3.49 1.69 -3.84
C THR A 254 4.14 2.52 -2.74
N ILE A 255 3.76 3.79 -2.66
CA ILE A 255 4.14 4.71 -1.59
C ILE A 255 2.92 4.90 -0.69
N ASP A 256 3.07 4.62 0.60
CA ASP A 256 2.02 4.75 1.60
C ASP A 256 2.56 5.46 2.85
N ARG A 257 1.94 6.57 3.23
CA ARG A 257 2.27 7.37 4.40
C ARG A 257 1.12 7.50 5.40
N GLN A 258 0.10 6.66 5.28
CA GLN A 258 -1.08 6.75 6.16
C GLN A 258 -0.68 6.68 7.63
N GLN A 259 0.22 5.77 8.01
CA GLN A 259 0.67 5.61 9.40
C GLN A 259 1.46 6.84 9.86
N LEU A 260 2.39 7.32 9.04
CA LEU A 260 3.16 8.53 9.35
C LEU A 260 2.26 9.77 9.46
N ARG A 261 1.23 9.88 8.63
CA ARG A 261 0.28 11.01 8.65
C ARG A 261 -0.43 11.13 9.99
N GLN A 262 -0.90 10.04 10.56
CA GLN A 262 -1.58 10.03 11.86
C GLN A 262 -0.66 10.55 12.98
N GLU A 263 0.61 10.16 12.96
CA GLU A 263 1.60 10.63 13.93
C GLU A 263 1.97 12.09 13.72
N MET A 264 2.21 12.49 12.47
CA MET A 264 2.62 13.85 12.12
C MET A 264 1.56 14.90 12.47
N TYR A 265 0.28 14.64 12.24
CA TYR A 265 -0.79 15.56 12.66
C TYR A 265 -0.88 15.71 14.20
N THR A 266 -0.43 14.70 14.94
CA THR A 266 -0.35 14.77 16.40
C THR A 266 0.85 15.60 16.86
N LEU A 267 1.99 15.45 16.20
CA LEU A 267 3.25 16.14 16.53
C LEU A 267 3.27 17.60 16.08
N TYR A 268 2.81 17.86 14.86
CA TYR A 268 2.84 19.18 14.26
C TYR A 268 1.49 19.88 14.40
N LYS A 269 1.48 21.02 15.05
CA LYS A 269 0.28 21.86 15.20
C LYS A 269 -0.02 22.68 13.93
N ASN A 270 0.74 22.50 12.86
CA ASN A 270 0.56 23.20 11.59
C ASN A 270 0.20 22.18 10.50
N PRO A 271 -1.09 22.00 10.16
CA PRO A 271 -1.52 21.06 9.13
C PRO A 271 -0.92 21.35 7.75
N ASP A 272 -0.73 22.62 7.40
CA ASP A 272 -0.16 22.98 6.09
C ASP A 272 1.28 22.46 5.95
N ALA A 273 2.08 22.51 7.02
CA ALA A 273 3.43 21.96 7.03
C ALA A 273 3.42 20.43 6.91
N VAL A 274 2.50 19.77 7.58
CA VAL A 274 2.32 18.30 7.47
C VAL A 274 1.94 17.93 6.04
N ASP A 275 1.02 18.65 5.41
CA ASP A 275 0.61 18.40 4.03
C ASP A 275 1.78 18.51 3.04
N VAL A 276 2.67 19.48 3.24
CA VAL A 276 3.89 19.61 2.42
C VAL A 276 4.83 18.42 2.65
N ILE A 277 5.08 18.05 3.90
CA ILE A 277 5.96 16.93 4.26
C ILE A 277 5.44 15.61 3.67
N LEU A 278 4.14 15.39 3.74
CA LEU A 278 3.50 14.13 3.32
C LEU A 278 3.08 14.11 1.85
N GLY A 279 3.38 15.14 1.08
CA GLY A 279 2.97 15.21 -0.31
C GLY A 279 1.45 15.37 -0.50
N ASN A 280 0.75 15.88 0.49
CA ASN A 280 -0.68 16.17 0.36
C ASN A 280 -0.87 17.58 -0.19
N SER A 281 -1.85 17.77 -1.06
CA SER A 281 -2.33 19.11 -1.43
C SER A 281 -3.70 19.37 -0.79
N ARG A 282 -4.08 20.65 -0.63
CA ARG A 282 -5.43 20.99 -0.16
C ARG A 282 -6.53 20.46 -1.07
N LYS A 283 -6.24 20.33 -2.38
CA LYS A 283 -7.15 19.64 -3.32
C LYS A 283 -7.36 18.18 -2.98
N ASN A 284 -6.49 17.62 -2.18
CA ASN A 284 -6.46 16.22 -1.76
C ASN A 284 -6.95 16.03 -0.32
N GLN A 285 -7.67 16.98 0.27
CA GLN A 285 -8.33 16.74 1.56
C GLN A 285 -9.62 15.92 1.37
N PRO A 286 -9.98 15.04 2.34
CA PRO A 286 -11.16 14.19 2.25
C PRO A 286 -12.44 14.94 1.88
N ASP A 287 -12.64 16.13 2.44
CA ASP A 287 -13.82 16.96 2.17
C ASP A 287 -13.93 17.34 0.68
N ALA A 288 -12.80 17.65 0.02
CA ALA A 288 -12.79 17.98 -1.39
C ALA A 288 -13.20 16.81 -2.30
N TYR A 289 -12.91 15.57 -1.88
CA TYR A 289 -13.40 14.39 -2.60
C TYR A 289 -14.89 14.20 -2.39
N LEU A 290 -15.38 14.35 -1.15
CA LEU A 290 -16.81 14.19 -0.84
C LEU A 290 -17.69 15.19 -1.58
N GLU A 291 -17.18 16.39 -1.91
CA GLU A 291 -17.86 17.37 -2.75
C GLU A 291 -18.11 16.87 -4.20
N THR A 292 -17.34 15.90 -4.66
CA THR A 292 -17.54 15.28 -6.00
C THR A 292 -18.56 14.16 -5.99
N CYS A 293 -18.97 13.69 -4.81
CA CYS A 293 -19.91 12.60 -4.64
C CYS A 293 -21.36 13.10 -4.70
N SER A 294 -22.31 12.17 -4.83
CA SER A 294 -23.73 12.49 -4.71
C SER A 294 -24.10 12.93 -3.28
N GLU A 295 -25.27 13.51 -3.13
CA GLU A 295 -25.83 13.70 -1.79
C GLU A 295 -25.99 12.37 -1.04
N ILE A 296 -25.74 12.41 0.26
CA ILE A 296 -25.92 11.25 1.15
C ILE A 296 -27.41 10.93 1.25
N THR A 297 -27.77 9.70 0.94
CA THR A 297 -29.10 9.17 1.21
C THR A 297 -29.10 8.52 2.59
N VAL A 298 -29.70 9.18 3.57
CA VAL A 298 -29.88 8.63 4.92
C VAL A 298 -31.08 7.69 4.93
N LEU A 299 -30.95 6.53 5.57
CA LEU A 299 -32.04 5.58 5.71
C LEU A 299 -32.92 5.96 6.92
N GLU A 300 -34.25 5.86 6.78
CA GLU A 300 -35.23 6.10 7.88
C GLU A 300 -34.98 5.16 9.07
N ALA A 301 -34.53 3.95 8.80
CA ALA A 301 -34.09 2.98 9.80
C ALA A 301 -32.85 2.22 9.28
N PRO A 302 -31.92 1.86 10.17
CA PRO A 302 -30.74 1.10 9.77
C PRO A 302 -31.13 -0.23 9.12
N GLU A 303 -30.47 -0.54 7.99
CA GLU A 303 -30.62 -1.81 7.27
C GLU A 303 -29.52 -2.79 7.70
N THR A 304 -29.91 -4.03 8.02
CA THR A 304 -28.94 -5.08 8.31
C THR A 304 -28.42 -5.71 7.02
N ARG A 305 -27.09 -5.77 6.90
CA ARG A 305 -26.39 -6.46 5.83
C ARG A 305 -25.28 -7.37 6.36
N TYR A 306 -24.83 -8.30 5.53
CA TYR A 306 -23.72 -9.20 5.84
C TYR A 306 -22.65 -9.11 4.77
N THR A 307 -21.40 -9.12 5.18
CA THR A 307 -20.27 -9.19 4.25
C THR A 307 -20.25 -10.53 3.51
N THR A 308 -19.95 -10.49 2.22
CA THR A 308 -19.86 -11.70 1.37
C THR A 308 -18.43 -12.24 1.31
N ARG A 309 -17.47 -11.39 1.59
CA ARG A 309 -16.03 -11.67 1.68
C ARG A 309 -15.42 -10.80 2.78
N GLU A 310 -14.17 -11.03 3.13
CA GLU A 310 -13.40 -10.05 3.88
C GLU A 310 -13.32 -8.76 3.07
N THR A 311 -13.54 -7.62 3.70
CA THR A 311 -13.63 -6.32 3.04
C THR A 311 -13.10 -5.20 3.92
N TYR A 312 -13.05 -3.98 3.42
CA TYR A 312 -12.42 -2.84 4.07
C TYR A 312 -13.43 -1.73 4.35
N LEU A 313 -13.40 -1.23 5.58
CA LEU A 313 -14.06 0.02 5.94
C LEU A 313 -13.13 1.17 5.58
N MET A 314 -13.59 2.10 4.75
CA MET A 314 -12.80 3.19 4.21
C MET A 314 -13.25 4.54 4.81
N ASN A 315 -12.33 5.51 4.89
CA ASN A 315 -12.66 6.89 5.27
C ASN A 315 -13.35 7.68 4.14
N LEU A 316 -13.19 7.25 2.88
CA LEU A 316 -13.82 7.82 1.69
C LEU A 316 -14.55 6.73 0.90
N PRO A 317 -15.61 7.07 0.13
CA PRO A 317 -16.34 6.13 -0.69
C PRO A 317 -15.63 5.81 -2.02
N CYS A 318 -14.36 5.41 -1.94
CA CYS A 318 -13.54 4.99 -3.08
C CYS A 318 -12.39 4.07 -2.61
N SER A 319 -11.68 3.46 -3.55
CA SER A 319 -10.45 2.73 -3.27
C SER A 319 -9.25 3.68 -3.19
N ARG A 320 -8.13 3.20 -2.64
CA ARG A 320 -6.87 3.97 -2.62
C ARG A 320 -6.28 4.17 -4.02
N GLU A 321 -6.58 3.28 -4.94
CA GLU A 321 -6.16 3.37 -6.34
C GLU A 321 -6.91 4.49 -7.07
N GLU A 322 -8.16 4.76 -6.69
CA GLU A 322 -8.94 5.88 -7.22
C GLU A 322 -8.52 7.19 -6.57
N ASP A 323 -8.25 7.17 -5.28
CA ASP A 323 -7.81 8.34 -4.53
C ASP A 323 -6.86 7.95 -3.38
N ALA A 324 -5.61 8.33 -3.46
CA ALA A 324 -4.57 8.02 -2.48
C ALA A 324 -4.83 8.59 -1.07
N ARG A 325 -5.79 9.51 -0.90
CA ARG A 325 -6.26 10.02 0.40
C ARG A 325 -7.16 9.03 1.13
N THR A 326 -7.63 8.02 0.41
CA THR A 326 -8.47 6.99 0.99
C THR A 326 -7.66 6.15 1.96
N GLU A 327 -8.17 6.01 3.16
CA GLU A 327 -7.54 5.25 4.23
C GLU A 327 -8.38 4.03 4.58
N VAL A 328 -7.73 2.91 4.81
CA VAL A 328 -8.37 1.73 5.39
C VAL A 328 -8.51 1.95 6.89
N LEU A 329 -9.73 2.08 7.36
CA LEU A 329 -10.02 2.28 8.79
C LEU A 329 -10.05 0.96 9.56
N LYS A 330 -10.65 -0.07 8.95
CA LYS A 330 -10.75 -1.42 9.53
C LYS A 330 -10.91 -2.49 8.46
N VAL A 331 -10.45 -3.69 8.78
CA VAL A 331 -10.80 -4.90 8.04
C VAL A 331 -12.05 -5.51 8.65
N ILE A 332 -13.01 -5.84 7.81
CA ILE A 332 -14.26 -6.47 8.21
C ILE A 332 -14.26 -7.92 7.71
N PRO A 333 -14.28 -8.92 8.60
CA PRO A 333 -14.27 -10.32 8.20
C PRO A 333 -15.47 -10.70 7.33
N LYS A 334 -15.37 -11.83 6.63
CA LYS A 334 -16.48 -12.42 5.89
C LYS A 334 -17.60 -12.84 6.86
N THR A 335 -18.84 -12.64 6.45
CA THR A 335 -20.10 -12.98 7.20
C THR A 335 -20.35 -12.14 8.42
N GLU A 336 -19.69 -10.99 8.55
CA GLU A 336 -19.98 -10.03 9.60
C GLU A 336 -21.31 -9.32 9.36
N LYS A 337 -22.00 -9.07 10.46
CA LYS A 337 -23.26 -8.33 10.50
C LYS A 337 -22.99 -6.84 10.60
N LEU A 338 -23.56 -6.08 9.68
CA LEU A 338 -23.38 -4.64 9.57
C LEU A 338 -24.70 -3.90 9.73
N SER A 339 -24.61 -2.74 10.35
CA SER A 339 -25.69 -1.75 10.40
C SER A 339 -25.41 -0.66 9.39
N VAL A 340 -26.18 -0.63 8.32
CA VAL A 340 -26.11 0.39 7.28
C VAL A 340 -27.06 1.53 7.62
N THR A 341 -26.54 2.75 7.74
CA THR A 341 -27.28 3.95 8.09
C THR A 341 -27.58 4.85 6.90
N GLY A 342 -26.86 4.66 5.81
CA GLY A 342 -27.02 5.47 4.61
C GLY A 342 -26.27 4.92 3.41
N SER A 343 -26.30 5.66 2.32
CA SER A 343 -25.50 5.37 1.12
C SER A 343 -25.15 6.66 0.38
N ILE A 344 -24.06 6.58 -0.40
CA ILE A 344 -23.54 7.64 -1.25
C ILE A 344 -23.08 7.03 -2.58
N ARG A 345 -23.05 7.82 -3.65
CA ARG A 345 -22.38 7.44 -4.89
C ARG A 345 -21.13 8.27 -5.05
N ASN A 346 -20.01 7.62 -5.38
CA ASN A 346 -18.75 8.28 -5.64
C ASN A 346 -18.72 8.98 -7.01
N ALA A 347 -17.60 9.58 -7.37
CA ALA A 347 -17.42 10.28 -8.64
C ALA A 347 -17.63 9.37 -9.87
N ASP A 348 -17.32 8.08 -9.75
CA ASP A 348 -17.50 7.06 -10.79
C ASP A 348 -18.91 6.45 -10.81
N ASN A 349 -19.81 6.99 -9.99
CA ASN A 349 -21.20 6.55 -9.81
C ASN A 349 -21.34 5.17 -9.14
N ASP A 350 -20.29 4.66 -8.52
CA ASP A 350 -20.34 3.48 -7.69
C ASP A 350 -21.05 3.75 -6.37
N LYS A 351 -21.86 2.79 -5.94
CA LYS A 351 -22.62 2.93 -4.70
C LYS A 351 -21.83 2.38 -3.52
N TRP A 352 -21.74 3.19 -2.46
CA TRP A 352 -21.13 2.85 -1.18
C TRP A 352 -22.14 2.97 -0.06
N TYR A 353 -22.05 2.11 0.95
CA TYR A 353 -22.82 2.19 2.17
C TYR A 353 -22.07 2.96 3.24
N ILE A 354 -22.84 3.71 4.06
CA ILE A 354 -22.35 4.30 5.30
C ILE A 354 -22.66 3.30 6.39
N VAL A 355 -21.62 2.82 7.08
CA VAL A 355 -21.73 1.79 8.11
C VAL A 355 -20.95 2.17 9.35
N SER A 356 -21.37 1.63 10.50
CA SER A 356 -20.58 1.64 11.73
C SER A 356 -20.18 0.21 12.07
N TYR A 357 -18.89 -0.02 12.25
CA TYR A 357 -18.34 -1.31 12.63
C TYR A 357 -17.38 -1.14 13.81
N GLU A 358 -17.65 -1.83 14.93
CA GLU A 358 -16.87 -1.72 16.18
C GLU A 358 -16.60 -0.28 16.62
N GLY A 359 -17.60 0.59 16.48
CA GLY A 359 -17.52 2.00 16.88
C GLY A 359 -16.80 2.92 15.90
N THR A 360 -16.32 2.40 14.78
CA THR A 360 -15.72 3.18 13.68
C THR A 360 -16.75 3.37 12.57
N GLU A 361 -17.02 4.61 12.19
CA GLU A 361 -17.88 4.93 11.05
C GLU A 361 -17.03 5.08 9.78
N GLY A 362 -17.58 4.65 8.64
CA GLY A 362 -16.91 4.76 7.37
C GLY A 362 -17.77 4.27 6.20
N TYR A 363 -17.12 4.11 5.06
CA TYR A 363 -17.74 3.70 3.81
C TYR A 363 -17.36 2.26 3.45
N LEU A 364 -18.35 1.52 2.94
CA LEU A 364 -18.17 0.13 2.53
C LEU A 364 -18.75 -0.06 1.13
N TYR A 365 -17.98 -0.70 0.25
CA TYR A 365 -18.44 -0.99 -1.11
C TYR A 365 -19.66 -1.94 -1.09
N THR A 366 -20.71 -1.56 -1.81
CA THR A 366 -22.00 -2.31 -1.77
C THR A 366 -21.88 -3.72 -2.33
N GLY A 367 -20.96 -3.94 -3.30
CA GLY A 367 -20.71 -5.25 -3.92
C GLY A 367 -20.17 -6.30 -2.94
N ASP A 368 -19.62 -5.87 -1.81
CA ASP A 368 -19.09 -6.76 -0.78
C ASP A 368 -20.13 -7.20 0.24
N THR A 369 -21.37 -6.82 0.06
CA THR A 369 -22.45 -7.09 1.01
C THR A 369 -23.65 -7.76 0.36
N LYS A 370 -24.46 -8.40 1.19
CA LYS A 370 -25.78 -8.93 0.84
C LYS A 370 -26.80 -8.60 1.92
N PRO A 371 -28.08 -8.46 1.56
CA PRO A 371 -29.13 -8.23 2.54
C PRO A 371 -29.24 -9.44 3.48
N GLU A 372 -29.84 -9.18 4.65
CA GLU A 372 -30.17 -10.24 5.58
C GLU A 372 -31.13 -11.24 4.93
N SER A 373 -30.72 -12.51 4.86
CA SER A 373 -31.58 -13.60 4.41
C SER A 373 -32.18 -14.34 5.60
N TRP A 374 -33.29 -15.07 5.36
CA TRP A 374 -33.90 -15.90 6.41
C TRP A 374 -32.90 -16.90 7.03
N TYR A 375 -31.88 -17.34 6.27
CA TYR A 375 -30.82 -18.24 6.73
C TYR A 375 -29.98 -17.59 7.85
N TYR A 376 -29.62 -16.33 7.74
CA TYR A 376 -28.86 -15.64 8.79
C TYR A 376 -29.72 -15.41 10.04
N ARG A 377 -30.97 -15.03 9.88
CA ARG A 377 -31.93 -14.92 10.99
C ARG A 377 -32.09 -16.27 11.71
N PHE A 378 -32.20 -17.36 10.97
CA PHE A 378 -32.31 -18.69 11.54
C PHE A 378 -31.02 -19.10 12.27
N ARG A 379 -29.85 -18.80 11.69
CA ARG A 379 -28.56 -19.09 12.34
C ARG A 379 -28.40 -18.32 13.65
N GLU A 380 -28.71 -17.03 13.71
CA GLU A 380 -28.70 -16.25 14.95
C GLU A 380 -29.60 -16.83 16.03
N LEU A 381 -30.81 -17.25 15.64
CA LEU A 381 -31.77 -17.89 16.56
C LEU A 381 -31.25 -19.21 17.14
N VAL A 382 -30.49 -19.99 16.36
CA VAL A 382 -30.00 -21.31 16.75
C VAL A 382 -28.64 -21.25 17.46
N THR A 383 -27.76 -20.33 17.09
CA THR A 383 -26.37 -20.28 17.59
C THR A 383 -26.14 -19.15 18.60
N GLY A 384 -27.05 -18.19 18.72
CA GLY A 384 -26.88 -17.01 19.57
C GLY A 384 -25.75 -16.08 19.10
N LYS A 385 -25.30 -16.25 17.86
CA LYS A 385 -24.23 -15.43 17.21
C LYS A 385 -24.71 -14.94 15.86
#